data_115582d408117ef91fd4c5b0482a94f2
#
_entry.id   115582d408117ef91fd4c5b0482a94f2
#
_cell.length_a   1.000
_cell.length_b   1.000
_cell.length_c   1.000
_cell.angle_alpha   90.00
_cell.angle_beta   90.00
_cell.angle_gamma   90.00
#
_symmetry.space_group_name_H-M   'P 1'
#
loop_
_entity.id
_entity.type
_entity.pdbx_description
1 polymer ?
#
loop_
_entity_poly.entity_id
_entity_poly.type
_entity_poly.pdbx_seq_one_letter_code
_entity_poly.pdbx_strand_id
1 'polypeptide(L)'
;MKGVAASTVHALVERQAALRPYAVYARSTESERQVTYGELAQGCRRIAAALLAHGARPGDTVSVVMPNGLQTLRLLLGAMHAGFCVNPVNLLSQPEQMRYVLSHADCRLVCVAPEWEARVRGIVQSLDRPVTLIVVDPDAEALPGEADAQRDAAPPPPSPDAVALLMYTSGTTGMPKGVMLTQRSLAANAHAIGTEHALQPADRVLAVLPLYHINAFVVTMLAPLAHGGSLAMPPKFSAGRFWAQAAQTRCSWINLVPTMISYLLEGPKPPRAQTLAIRFCRSASAALPPEHHRAFEQMFGIGIVETMGLTETAAPSFSNPMDPAARKLGSVGRASGCLAGVVDAALAAVPSGVTGEIVIRGPNVMLGYYKNEEATRASFTPDGWLRTGDLGHRDEDGFFFVTGRIKELIIKGGENIAPREIDEALLQHPAVLEAAAVGVPDRHYGQEIGVCIVLREGSSCSEEELRAFGIAALGRYKAPGHYRFVADLPRGPSGKVQRLKLLPLFEA
;
A
#
# COMPACT_ATOMS: atom_id res chain seq x y z
N MET A 1 -18.01 -16.37 25.40
CA MET A 1 -18.49 -15.07 24.81
C MET A 1 -17.51 -14.69 23.70
N LYS A 2 -17.93 -14.68 22.42
CA LYS A 2 -17.14 -14.08 21.34
C LYS A 2 -17.15 -12.58 21.64
N GLY A 3 -16.05 -12.05 22.16
CA GLY A 3 -15.92 -10.62 22.48
C GLY A 3 -16.13 -9.79 21.20
N VAL A 4 -16.86 -8.69 21.35
CA VAL A 4 -17.04 -7.70 20.27
C VAL A 4 -15.65 -7.31 19.77
N ALA A 5 -15.41 -7.43 18.46
CA ALA A 5 -14.14 -7.06 17.87
C ALA A 5 -13.88 -5.56 18.13
N ALA A 6 -12.65 -5.21 18.51
CA ALA A 6 -12.25 -3.82 18.72
C ALA A 6 -12.48 -3.02 17.44
N SER A 7 -13.23 -1.94 17.51
CA SER A 7 -13.68 -1.15 16.35
C SER A 7 -12.91 0.16 16.15
N THR A 8 -11.90 0.42 16.98
CA THR A 8 -11.04 1.60 16.89
C THR A 8 -9.58 1.24 17.14
N VAL A 9 -8.64 2.05 16.65
CA VAL A 9 -7.21 1.90 16.94
C VAL A 9 -6.95 2.03 18.45
N HIS A 10 -7.68 2.93 19.12
CA HIS A 10 -7.65 3.04 20.58
C HIS A 10 -7.96 1.69 21.24
N ALA A 11 -9.09 1.08 20.89
CA ALA A 11 -9.51 -0.19 21.48
C ALA A 11 -8.55 -1.35 21.15
N LEU A 12 -7.90 -1.35 19.97
CA LEU A 12 -6.86 -2.32 19.63
C LEU A 12 -5.66 -2.20 20.58
N VAL A 13 -5.16 -0.99 20.80
CA VAL A 13 -4.01 -0.72 21.70
C VAL A 13 -4.33 -1.14 23.13
N GLU A 14 -5.44 -0.63 23.69
CA GLU A 14 -5.80 -0.89 25.09
C GLU A 14 -6.09 -2.38 25.35
N ARG A 15 -6.74 -3.06 24.39
CA ARG A 15 -6.98 -4.51 24.49
C ARG A 15 -5.69 -5.31 24.58
N GLN A 16 -4.70 -5.02 23.74
CA GLN A 16 -3.45 -5.77 23.74
C GLN A 16 -2.60 -5.42 24.95
N ALA A 17 -2.58 -4.17 25.37
CA ALA A 17 -1.90 -3.77 26.61
C ALA A 17 -2.49 -4.47 27.85
N ALA A 18 -3.81 -4.66 27.90
CA ALA A 18 -4.46 -5.40 28.99
C ALA A 18 -4.18 -6.92 28.94
N LEU A 19 -4.17 -7.52 27.74
CA LEU A 19 -4.02 -8.97 27.59
C LEU A 19 -2.55 -9.43 27.70
N ARG A 20 -1.60 -8.63 27.23
CA ARG A 20 -0.18 -9.01 27.11
C ARG A 20 0.78 -7.83 27.25
N PRO A 21 0.78 -7.12 28.38
CA PRO A 21 1.51 -5.85 28.55
C PRO A 21 3.02 -5.98 28.30
N TYR A 22 3.60 -7.13 28.60
CA TYR A 22 5.05 -7.38 28.47
C TYR A 22 5.45 -7.98 27.10
N ALA A 23 4.49 -8.36 26.24
CA ALA A 23 4.82 -8.86 24.92
C ALA A 23 5.31 -7.73 24.02
N VAL A 24 6.35 -8.00 23.23
CA VAL A 24 6.91 -7.04 22.30
C VAL A 24 5.94 -6.85 21.14
N TYR A 25 5.58 -5.59 20.87
CA TYR A 25 4.80 -5.20 19.70
C TYR A 25 5.68 -4.80 18.53
N ALA A 26 6.70 -3.98 18.76
CA ALA A 26 7.60 -3.51 17.70
C ALA A 26 9.05 -3.56 18.13
N ARG A 27 9.96 -3.82 17.19
CA ARG A 27 11.39 -3.76 17.42
C ARG A 27 12.13 -3.16 16.22
N SER A 28 13.24 -2.47 16.50
CA SER A 28 14.18 -2.02 15.48
C SER A 28 14.97 -3.21 14.92
N THR A 29 15.39 -3.12 13.64
CA THR A 29 16.38 -4.04 13.06
C THR A 29 17.80 -3.51 13.13
N GLU A 30 17.98 -2.24 13.52
CA GLU A 30 19.27 -1.55 13.56
C GLU A 30 19.81 -1.40 14.99
N SER A 31 18.96 -1.64 15.99
CA SER A 31 19.30 -1.53 17.41
C SER A 31 18.55 -2.58 18.25
N GLU A 32 18.96 -2.73 19.52
CA GLU A 32 18.27 -3.61 20.48
C GLU A 32 16.94 -3.03 20.98
N ARG A 33 16.52 -1.86 20.49
CA ARG A 33 15.32 -1.17 20.96
C ARG A 33 14.06 -1.91 20.54
N GLN A 34 13.13 -1.96 21.47
CA GLN A 34 11.81 -2.56 21.29
C GLN A 34 10.76 -1.81 22.09
N VAL A 35 9.50 -2.01 21.74
CA VAL A 35 8.34 -1.45 22.41
C VAL A 35 7.38 -2.58 22.72
N THR A 36 7.06 -2.79 23.99
CA THR A 36 6.03 -3.72 24.45
C THR A 36 4.63 -3.11 24.29
N TYR A 37 3.58 -3.92 24.38
CA TYR A 37 2.21 -3.42 24.33
C TYR A 37 1.87 -2.46 25.48
N GLY A 38 2.40 -2.73 26.68
CA GLY A 38 2.23 -1.84 27.84
C GLY A 38 2.91 -0.48 27.62
N GLU A 39 4.16 -0.48 27.14
CA GLU A 39 4.90 0.74 26.78
C GLU A 39 4.24 1.49 25.63
N LEU A 40 3.67 0.78 24.64
CA LEU A 40 2.91 1.40 23.56
C LEU A 40 1.70 2.18 24.10
N ALA A 41 0.88 1.55 24.94
CA ALA A 41 -0.31 2.21 25.49
C ALA A 41 0.07 3.43 26.36
N GLN A 42 1.12 3.32 27.16
CA GLN A 42 1.66 4.48 27.89
C GLN A 42 2.17 5.56 26.93
N GLY A 43 2.93 5.16 25.91
CA GLY A 43 3.44 6.08 24.90
C GLY A 43 2.33 6.80 24.14
N CYS A 44 1.23 6.09 23.79
CA CYS A 44 0.07 6.72 23.16
C CYS A 44 -0.54 7.83 24.04
N ARG A 45 -0.69 7.58 25.36
CA ARG A 45 -1.19 8.60 26.28
C ARG A 45 -0.25 9.80 26.43
N ARG A 46 1.07 9.56 26.49
CA ARG A 46 2.06 10.64 26.54
C ARG A 46 2.08 11.47 25.24
N ILE A 47 2.00 10.82 24.09
CA ILE A 47 1.90 11.50 22.79
C ILE A 47 0.62 12.35 22.73
N ALA A 48 -0.51 11.83 23.19
CA ALA A 48 -1.75 12.58 23.26
C ALA A 48 -1.57 13.87 24.06
N ALA A 49 -0.99 13.78 25.25
CA ALA A 49 -0.72 14.94 26.11
C ALA A 49 0.24 15.95 25.44
N ALA A 50 1.30 15.48 24.77
CA ALA A 50 2.24 16.35 24.05
C ALA A 50 1.55 17.06 22.88
N LEU A 51 0.72 16.37 22.07
CA LEU A 51 -0.01 17.01 20.96
C LEU A 51 -1.01 18.07 21.47
N LEU A 52 -1.70 17.81 22.58
CA LEU A 52 -2.57 18.78 23.24
C LEU A 52 -1.78 20.02 23.73
N ALA A 53 -0.61 19.80 24.36
CA ALA A 53 0.26 20.89 24.82
C ALA A 53 0.78 21.76 23.67
N HIS A 54 0.97 21.17 22.47
CA HIS A 54 1.27 21.91 21.24
C HIS A 54 0.04 22.57 20.59
N GLY A 55 -1.11 22.56 21.23
CA GLY A 55 -2.32 23.28 20.83
C GLY A 55 -3.21 22.54 19.82
N ALA A 56 -2.95 21.24 19.56
CA ALA A 56 -3.86 20.42 18.76
C ALA A 56 -5.05 19.93 19.61
N ARG A 57 -6.15 19.57 18.96
CA ARG A 57 -7.36 19.01 19.57
C ARG A 57 -7.77 17.74 18.85
N PRO A 58 -8.45 16.79 19.51
CA PRO A 58 -9.03 15.63 18.84
C PRO A 58 -9.84 16.06 17.60
N GLY A 59 -9.63 15.37 16.47
CA GLY A 59 -10.16 15.75 15.16
C GLY A 59 -9.21 16.59 14.31
N ASP A 60 -8.24 17.29 14.88
CA ASP A 60 -7.23 18.01 14.10
C ASP A 60 -6.31 17.04 13.35
N THR A 61 -5.81 17.49 12.19
CA THR A 61 -4.84 16.74 11.40
C THR A 61 -3.42 16.96 11.88
N VAL A 62 -2.72 15.87 12.16
CA VAL A 62 -1.28 15.80 12.47
C VAL A 62 -0.57 15.18 11.26
N SER A 63 0.18 16.02 10.52
CA SER A 63 0.99 15.53 9.40
C SER A 63 2.32 14.96 9.90
N VAL A 64 2.75 13.83 9.31
CA VAL A 64 3.97 13.13 9.71
C VAL A 64 4.88 12.99 8.49
N VAL A 65 6.00 13.72 8.49
CA VAL A 65 7.02 13.71 7.43
C VAL A 65 8.27 13.00 7.98
N MET A 66 8.15 11.71 8.19
CA MET A 66 9.17 10.89 8.85
C MET A 66 9.30 9.53 8.17
N PRO A 67 10.53 8.97 8.05
CA PRO A 67 10.73 7.59 7.62
C PRO A 67 10.25 6.60 8.69
N ASN A 68 10.31 5.31 8.37
CA ASN A 68 10.05 4.25 9.33
C ASN A 68 11.00 4.36 10.53
N GLY A 69 10.45 4.15 11.72
CA GLY A 69 11.16 4.18 13.00
C GLY A 69 10.21 3.92 14.15
N LEU A 70 10.72 3.54 15.32
CA LEU A 70 9.88 3.21 16.47
C LEU A 70 9.10 4.43 16.99
N GLN A 71 9.69 5.63 16.91
CA GLN A 71 9.00 6.87 17.30
C GLN A 71 7.97 7.31 16.26
N THR A 72 8.26 7.13 14.96
CA THR A 72 7.27 7.34 13.90
C THR A 72 6.03 6.47 14.13
N LEU A 73 6.23 5.20 14.40
CA LEU A 73 5.16 4.25 14.71
C LEU A 73 4.36 4.65 15.96
N ARG A 74 5.05 5.02 17.06
CA ARG A 74 4.41 5.47 18.30
C ARG A 74 3.59 6.75 18.06
N LEU A 75 4.12 7.70 17.30
CA LEU A 75 3.44 8.95 16.95
C LEU A 75 2.15 8.69 16.17
N LEU A 76 2.21 7.87 15.12
CA LEU A 76 1.04 7.52 14.32
C LEU A 76 -0.05 6.84 15.16
N LEU A 77 0.33 5.83 15.95
CA LEU A 77 -0.62 5.12 16.83
C LEU A 77 -1.13 6.00 17.96
N GLY A 78 -0.26 6.79 18.59
CA GLY A 78 -0.64 7.67 19.71
C GLY A 78 -1.60 8.78 19.30
N ALA A 79 -1.37 9.38 18.13
CA ALA A 79 -2.29 10.36 17.59
C ALA A 79 -3.67 9.76 17.28
N MET A 80 -3.72 8.62 16.55
CA MET A 80 -5.00 7.94 16.27
C MET A 80 -5.69 7.44 17.54
N HIS A 81 -4.94 6.93 18.53
CA HIS A 81 -5.44 6.50 19.82
C HIS A 81 -6.19 7.62 20.55
N ALA A 82 -5.69 8.85 20.44
CA ALA A 82 -6.25 10.04 21.05
C ALA A 82 -7.30 10.77 20.20
N GLY A 83 -7.68 10.21 19.05
CA GLY A 83 -8.71 10.80 18.19
C GLY A 83 -8.23 11.90 17.24
N PHE A 84 -6.92 12.06 17.05
CA PHE A 84 -6.37 12.91 15.99
C PHE A 84 -6.42 12.19 14.64
N CYS A 85 -6.52 12.95 13.56
CA CYS A 85 -6.37 12.47 12.20
C CYS A 85 -4.88 12.50 11.80
N VAL A 86 -4.26 11.36 11.52
CA VAL A 86 -2.88 11.35 11.03
C VAL A 86 -2.82 11.50 9.51
N ASN A 87 -1.86 12.28 9.02
CA ASN A 87 -1.55 12.42 7.61
C ASN A 87 -0.08 12.05 7.38
N PRO A 88 0.25 10.76 7.14
CA PRO A 88 1.61 10.37 6.79
C PRO A 88 1.93 10.83 5.38
N VAL A 89 2.93 11.70 5.25
CA VAL A 89 3.30 12.34 4.00
C VAL A 89 4.37 11.51 3.29
N ASN A 90 4.16 11.28 2.00
CA ASN A 90 5.12 10.55 1.18
C ASN A 90 6.43 11.34 1.02
N LEU A 91 7.53 10.78 1.49
CA LEU A 91 8.85 11.40 1.48
C LEU A 91 9.44 11.56 0.07
N LEU A 92 8.96 10.78 -0.90
CA LEU A 92 9.38 10.85 -2.30
C LEU A 92 8.59 11.88 -3.12
N SER A 93 7.63 12.57 -2.50
CA SER A 93 6.87 13.63 -3.16
C SER A 93 7.77 14.80 -3.55
N GLN A 94 7.53 15.36 -4.74
CA GLN A 94 8.17 16.61 -5.15
C GLN A 94 7.73 17.77 -4.21
N PRO A 95 8.55 18.82 -4.04
CA PRO A 95 8.25 19.92 -3.13
C PRO A 95 6.85 20.52 -3.29
N GLU A 96 6.40 20.73 -4.52
CA GLU A 96 5.07 21.28 -4.82
C GLU A 96 3.93 20.33 -4.42
N GLN A 97 4.12 19.03 -4.62
CA GLN A 97 3.14 18.02 -4.17
C GLN A 97 3.08 17.96 -2.64
N MET A 98 4.24 18.01 -1.97
CA MET A 98 4.30 18.04 -0.51
C MET A 98 3.64 19.30 0.04
N ARG A 99 3.89 20.48 -0.58
CA ARG A 99 3.24 21.74 -0.23
C ARG A 99 1.72 21.64 -0.37
N TYR A 100 1.26 21.11 -1.50
CA TYR A 100 -0.17 20.88 -1.70
C TYR A 100 -0.77 19.99 -0.61
N VAL A 101 -0.16 18.85 -0.32
CA VAL A 101 -0.64 17.91 0.71
C VAL A 101 -0.73 18.57 2.08
N LEU A 102 0.32 19.26 2.52
CA LEU A 102 0.34 19.94 3.82
C LEU A 102 -0.66 21.11 3.89
N SER A 103 -0.86 21.84 2.79
CA SER A 103 -1.86 22.88 2.70
C SER A 103 -3.28 22.30 2.71
N HIS A 104 -3.57 21.37 1.83
CA HIS A 104 -4.91 20.79 1.62
C HIS A 104 -5.41 19.98 2.83
N ALA A 105 -4.49 19.32 3.56
CA ALA A 105 -4.82 18.51 4.74
C ALA A 105 -5.27 19.35 5.96
N ASP A 106 -5.22 20.66 5.91
CA ASP A 106 -5.48 21.57 7.05
C ASP A 106 -4.72 21.17 8.32
N CYS A 107 -3.48 20.64 8.15
CA CYS A 107 -2.72 20.17 9.30
C CYS A 107 -2.49 21.26 10.33
N ARG A 108 -2.73 20.93 11.60
CA ARG A 108 -2.46 21.81 12.75
C ARG A 108 -1.02 21.69 13.20
N LEU A 109 -0.50 20.47 13.16
CA LEU A 109 0.86 20.12 13.53
C LEU A 109 1.54 19.36 12.39
N VAL A 110 2.86 19.58 12.23
CA VAL A 110 3.72 18.78 11.38
C VAL A 110 4.86 18.23 12.21
N CYS A 111 4.91 16.90 12.37
CA CYS A 111 6.06 16.22 12.92
C CYS A 111 7.00 15.84 11.78
N VAL A 112 8.26 16.24 11.85
CA VAL A 112 9.23 16.10 10.76
C VAL A 112 10.55 15.50 11.25
N ALA A 113 11.11 14.55 10.49
CA ALA A 113 12.46 14.07 10.77
C ALA A 113 13.52 15.15 10.44
N PRO A 114 14.65 15.19 11.16
CA PRO A 114 15.70 16.21 10.97
C PRO A 114 16.14 16.35 9.51
N GLU A 115 16.26 15.25 8.79
CA GLU A 115 16.65 15.20 7.36
C GLU A 115 15.70 16.05 6.46
N TRP A 116 14.42 16.14 6.84
CA TRP A 116 13.37 16.82 6.06
C TRP A 116 13.01 18.21 6.60
N GLU A 117 13.59 18.60 7.76
CA GLU A 117 13.22 19.82 8.47
C GLU A 117 13.32 21.06 7.59
N ALA A 118 14.46 21.30 6.95
CA ALA A 118 14.67 22.52 6.15
C ALA A 118 13.62 22.67 5.04
N ARG A 119 13.32 21.58 4.32
CA ARG A 119 12.29 21.56 3.27
C ARG A 119 10.90 21.84 3.82
N VAL A 120 10.51 21.14 4.87
CA VAL A 120 9.17 21.25 5.45
C VAL A 120 8.98 22.62 6.12
N ARG A 121 10.00 23.16 6.79
CA ARG A 121 9.97 24.50 7.38
C ARG A 121 9.71 25.57 6.33
N GLY A 122 10.38 25.55 5.18
CA GLY A 122 10.12 26.46 4.07
C GLY A 122 8.68 26.34 3.54
N ILE A 123 8.15 25.12 3.43
CA ILE A 123 6.76 24.90 3.02
C ILE A 123 5.79 25.48 4.07
N VAL A 124 5.96 25.14 5.35
CA VAL A 124 5.07 25.58 6.44
C VAL A 124 5.03 27.10 6.54
N GLN A 125 6.17 27.79 6.37
CA GLN A 125 6.25 29.24 6.35
C GLN A 125 5.48 29.90 5.19
N SER A 126 5.26 29.15 4.10
CA SER A 126 4.51 29.63 2.92
C SER A 126 3.00 29.35 3.00
N LEU A 127 2.51 28.74 4.09
CA LEU A 127 1.08 28.46 4.26
C LEU A 127 0.35 29.68 4.87
N ASP A 128 -0.88 29.93 4.43
CA ASP A 128 -1.72 31.05 4.84
C ASP A 128 -2.31 30.89 6.27
N ARG A 129 -1.84 29.90 7.03
CA ARG A 129 -2.30 29.63 8.40
C ARG A 129 -1.15 29.20 9.30
N PRO A 130 -1.25 29.41 10.62
CA PRO A 130 -0.25 28.95 11.55
C PRO A 130 -0.24 27.42 11.64
N VAL A 131 0.96 26.84 11.47
CA VAL A 131 1.21 25.40 11.62
C VAL A 131 2.41 25.23 12.55
N THR A 132 2.25 24.42 13.59
CA THR A 132 3.35 24.11 14.51
C THR A 132 4.22 23.01 13.93
N LEU A 133 5.53 23.26 13.81
CA LEU A 133 6.52 22.29 13.33
C LEU A 133 7.26 21.70 14.52
N ILE A 134 7.26 20.36 14.63
CA ILE A 134 7.96 19.62 15.69
C ILE A 134 8.99 18.72 15.00
N VAL A 135 10.28 18.96 15.30
CA VAL A 135 11.37 18.11 14.79
C VAL A 135 11.49 16.88 15.69
N VAL A 136 11.45 15.70 15.08
CA VAL A 136 11.41 14.40 15.78
C VAL A 136 12.34 13.41 15.10
N ASP A 137 13.29 12.85 15.84
CA ASP A 137 14.06 11.71 15.33
C ASP A 137 13.15 10.48 15.22
N PRO A 138 13.16 9.76 14.08
CA PRO A 138 12.30 8.59 13.85
C PRO A 138 12.45 7.47 14.87
N ASP A 139 13.60 7.42 15.54
CA ASP A 139 13.90 6.45 16.60
C ASP A 139 14.07 7.09 17.99
N ALA A 140 13.66 8.35 18.20
CA ALA A 140 13.65 8.97 19.53
C ALA A 140 12.81 8.15 20.53
N GLU A 141 13.11 8.31 21.82
CA GLU A 141 12.33 7.69 22.89
C GLU A 141 11.07 8.45 23.26
N ALA A 142 11.05 9.75 22.97
CA ALA A 142 9.94 10.64 23.30
C ALA A 142 9.81 11.78 22.28
N LEU A 143 8.62 12.37 22.19
CA LEU A 143 8.42 13.64 21.50
C LEU A 143 9.00 14.79 22.33
N PRO A 144 9.47 15.88 21.68
CA PRO A 144 9.75 17.13 22.39
C PRO A 144 8.53 17.58 23.21
N GLY A 145 8.75 17.87 24.50
CA GLY A 145 7.68 18.25 25.44
C GLY A 145 6.84 17.09 26.01
N GLU A 146 7.10 15.84 25.63
CA GLU A 146 6.37 14.66 26.13
C GLU A 146 6.54 14.47 27.65
N ALA A 147 7.70 14.81 28.20
CA ALA A 147 7.98 14.69 29.64
C ALA A 147 7.23 15.72 30.48
N ASP A 148 7.00 16.91 29.94
CA ASP A 148 6.39 18.05 30.63
C ASP A 148 4.86 18.09 30.50
N ALA A 149 4.30 17.22 29.65
CA ALA A 149 2.87 17.21 29.39
C ALA A 149 2.09 16.63 30.58
N GLN A 150 1.04 17.33 30.98
CA GLN A 150 0.15 16.88 32.07
C GLN A 150 -0.52 15.56 31.69
N ARG A 151 -0.27 14.51 32.51
CA ARG A 151 -0.73 13.13 32.25
C ARG A 151 -2.23 12.94 32.37
N ASP A 152 -2.93 13.85 33.06
CA ASP A 152 -4.35 13.72 33.42
C ASP A 152 -5.31 14.20 32.32
N ALA A 153 -4.81 14.73 31.23
CA ALA A 153 -5.61 15.29 30.13
C ALA A 153 -5.81 14.33 28.95
N ALA A 154 -5.93 13.02 29.21
CA ALA A 154 -6.21 12.07 28.13
C ALA A 154 -7.61 12.36 27.54
N PRO A 155 -7.72 12.60 26.21
CA PRO A 155 -9.00 12.79 25.58
C PRO A 155 -9.85 11.50 25.67
N PRO A 156 -11.18 11.63 25.59
CA PRO A 156 -12.03 10.45 25.57
C PRO A 156 -11.70 9.55 24.34
N PRO A 157 -11.99 8.24 24.43
CA PRO A 157 -11.82 7.34 23.30
C PRO A 157 -12.55 7.86 22.04
N PRO A 158 -11.92 7.80 20.86
CA PRO A 158 -12.55 8.28 19.63
C PRO A 158 -13.74 7.41 19.22
N SER A 159 -14.73 8.04 18.58
CA SER A 159 -15.82 7.30 17.92
C SER A 159 -15.28 6.39 16.81
N PRO A 160 -15.87 5.21 16.58
CA PRO A 160 -15.54 4.38 15.43
C PRO A 160 -15.65 5.08 14.08
N ASP A 161 -16.52 6.07 13.96
CA ASP A 161 -16.75 6.82 12.73
C ASP A 161 -15.89 8.08 12.60
N ALA A 162 -15.07 8.40 13.63
CA ALA A 162 -14.10 9.48 13.55
C ALA A 162 -13.02 9.16 12.49
N VAL A 163 -12.65 10.18 11.70
CA VAL A 163 -11.54 10.06 10.73
C VAL A 163 -10.22 9.92 11.50
N ALA A 164 -9.52 8.83 11.25
CA ALA A 164 -8.26 8.52 11.90
C ALA A 164 -7.04 8.71 10.98
N LEU A 165 -7.26 8.56 9.66
CA LEU A 165 -6.20 8.62 8.67
C LEU A 165 -6.67 9.40 7.46
N LEU A 166 -5.87 10.39 7.06
CA LEU A 166 -5.98 11.12 5.81
C LEU A 166 -4.77 10.78 4.95
N MET A 167 -4.93 9.90 3.98
CA MET A 167 -3.81 9.44 3.15
C MET A 167 -3.97 9.88 1.71
N TYR A 168 -2.94 10.52 1.16
CA TYR A 168 -3.00 11.04 -0.21
C TYR A 168 -2.56 10.02 -1.24
N THR A 169 -3.37 9.89 -2.29
CA THR A 169 -3.06 9.03 -3.45
C THR A 169 -2.64 9.90 -4.62
N SER A 170 -1.64 9.45 -5.38
CA SER A 170 -1.31 10.04 -6.67
C SER A 170 -2.40 9.68 -7.67
N GLY A 171 -3.41 10.55 -7.82
CA GLY A 171 -4.41 10.40 -8.86
C GLY A 171 -3.78 10.45 -10.25
N THR A 172 -4.35 9.72 -11.22
CA THR A 172 -3.96 9.79 -12.64
C THR A 172 -4.22 11.16 -13.27
N THR A 173 -4.90 12.08 -12.57
CA THR A 173 -5.37 13.39 -13.05
C THR A 173 -4.57 14.59 -12.53
N GLY A 174 -3.38 14.37 -11.95
CA GLY A 174 -2.45 15.44 -11.56
C GLY A 174 -2.32 15.66 -10.06
N MET A 175 -3.34 16.23 -9.38
CA MET A 175 -3.23 16.55 -7.96
C MET A 175 -3.64 15.37 -7.07
N PRO A 176 -2.90 15.09 -5.97
CA PRO A 176 -3.22 14.00 -5.05
C PRO A 176 -4.58 14.21 -4.37
N LYS A 177 -5.36 13.13 -4.20
CA LYS A 177 -6.62 13.14 -3.45
C LYS A 177 -6.40 12.61 -2.04
N GLY A 178 -6.93 13.28 -1.04
CA GLY A 178 -6.89 12.86 0.36
C GLY A 178 -8.02 11.87 0.67
N VAL A 179 -7.69 10.60 0.86
CA VAL A 179 -8.63 9.54 1.24
C VAL A 179 -8.85 9.59 2.74
N MET A 180 -10.10 9.71 3.18
CA MET A 180 -10.50 9.71 4.58
C MET A 180 -10.86 8.30 5.04
N LEU A 181 -10.08 7.76 5.99
CA LEU A 181 -10.34 6.46 6.61
C LEU A 181 -10.72 6.64 8.08
N THR A 182 -11.80 5.99 8.49
CA THR A 182 -12.29 6.05 9.86
C THR A 182 -11.56 5.08 10.77
N GLN A 183 -11.68 5.26 12.08
CA GLN A 183 -11.23 4.30 13.09
C GLN A 183 -11.77 2.89 12.79
N ARG A 184 -13.06 2.82 12.43
CA ARG A 184 -13.77 1.57 12.07
C ARG A 184 -13.16 0.91 10.85
N SER A 185 -12.93 1.66 9.76
CA SER A 185 -12.43 1.07 8.52
C SER A 185 -11.01 0.51 8.68
N LEU A 186 -10.16 1.18 9.45
CA LEU A 186 -8.82 0.71 9.77
C LEU A 186 -8.85 -0.57 10.64
N ALA A 187 -9.65 -0.57 11.70
CA ALA A 187 -9.76 -1.72 12.61
C ALA A 187 -10.39 -2.93 11.90
N ALA A 188 -11.45 -2.73 11.10
CA ALA A 188 -12.11 -3.80 10.36
C ALA A 188 -11.14 -4.50 9.41
N ASN A 189 -10.34 -3.73 8.66
CA ASN A 189 -9.38 -4.33 7.74
C ASN A 189 -8.20 -5.00 8.46
N ALA A 190 -7.70 -4.43 9.57
CA ALA A 190 -6.70 -5.07 10.40
C ALA A 190 -7.16 -6.45 10.92
N HIS A 191 -8.42 -6.59 11.31
CA HIS A 191 -9.01 -7.87 11.70
C HIS A 191 -9.14 -8.84 10.51
N ALA A 192 -9.61 -8.36 9.36
CA ALA A 192 -9.76 -9.17 8.14
C ALA A 192 -8.40 -9.78 7.72
N ILE A 193 -7.35 -8.95 7.66
CA ILE A 193 -5.98 -9.40 7.33
C ILE A 193 -5.53 -10.52 8.27
N GLY A 194 -5.71 -10.34 9.56
CA GLY A 194 -5.27 -11.34 10.52
C GLY A 194 -6.05 -12.66 10.41
N THR A 195 -7.33 -12.60 10.10
CA THR A 195 -8.17 -13.77 9.87
C THR A 195 -7.73 -14.52 8.60
N GLU A 196 -7.61 -13.81 7.48
CA GLU A 196 -7.20 -14.39 6.19
C GLU A 196 -5.81 -15.04 6.23
N HIS A 197 -4.89 -14.44 6.97
CA HIS A 197 -3.52 -14.94 7.05
C HIS A 197 -3.29 -15.84 8.28
N ALA A 198 -4.35 -16.18 9.01
CA ALA A 198 -4.30 -16.97 10.24
C ALA A 198 -3.18 -16.48 11.21
N LEU A 199 -3.11 -15.15 11.40
CA LEU A 199 -2.09 -14.53 12.24
C LEU A 199 -2.29 -14.86 13.71
N GLN A 200 -1.20 -15.21 14.38
CA GLN A 200 -1.16 -15.60 15.79
C GLN A 200 -0.29 -14.61 16.59
N PRO A 201 -0.43 -14.56 17.91
CA PRO A 201 0.41 -13.70 18.76
C PRO A 201 1.92 -13.96 18.65
N ALA A 202 2.31 -15.17 18.24
CA ALA A 202 3.71 -15.52 18.00
C ALA A 202 4.25 -14.98 16.65
N ASP A 203 3.37 -14.53 15.76
CA ASP A 203 3.78 -14.08 14.45
C ASP A 203 4.44 -12.69 14.49
N ARG A 204 5.47 -12.54 13.69
CA ARG A 204 6.19 -11.29 13.50
C ARG A 204 6.38 -11.00 12.02
N VAL A 205 5.99 -9.78 11.61
CA VAL A 205 6.20 -9.30 10.24
C VAL A 205 7.50 -8.53 10.13
N LEU A 206 8.23 -8.72 9.00
CA LEU A 206 9.27 -7.79 8.59
C LEU A 206 8.62 -6.63 7.82
N ALA A 207 8.62 -5.43 8.42
CA ALA A 207 7.91 -4.24 7.95
C ALA A 207 8.83 -3.38 7.07
N VAL A 208 9.15 -3.83 5.86
CA VAL A 208 10.07 -3.17 4.92
C VAL A 208 9.46 -2.03 4.11
N LEU A 209 8.13 -1.97 4.05
CA LEU A 209 7.42 -0.94 3.28
C LEU A 209 7.25 0.34 4.12
N PRO A 210 7.27 1.52 3.49
CA PRO A 210 7.10 2.79 4.20
C PRO A 210 5.68 2.94 4.77
N LEU A 211 5.57 3.43 6.02
CA LEU A 211 4.29 3.63 6.72
C LEU A 211 3.40 4.74 6.11
N TYR A 212 3.93 5.56 5.21
CA TYR A 212 3.12 6.51 4.45
C TYR A 212 2.35 5.86 3.27
N HIS A 213 2.42 4.54 3.12
CA HIS A 213 1.57 3.77 2.20
C HIS A 213 0.60 2.89 2.97
N ILE A 214 -0.65 2.84 2.49
CA ILE A 214 -1.73 2.10 3.16
C ILE A 214 -1.41 0.62 3.35
N ASN A 215 -0.69 0.00 2.39
CA ASN A 215 -0.28 -1.39 2.47
C ASN A 215 0.65 -1.65 3.67
N ALA A 216 1.61 -0.77 3.95
CA ALA A 216 2.42 -0.87 5.16
C ALA A 216 1.61 -0.51 6.40
N PHE A 217 0.89 0.60 6.35
CA PHE A 217 0.19 1.18 7.49
C PHE A 217 -0.79 0.20 8.13
N VAL A 218 -1.65 -0.44 7.33
CA VAL A 218 -2.65 -1.37 7.86
C VAL A 218 -2.09 -2.77 8.01
N VAL A 219 -1.38 -3.28 6.99
CA VAL A 219 -0.92 -4.68 6.99
C VAL A 219 0.21 -4.93 7.98
N THR A 220 1.22 -4.04 8.04
CA THR A 220 2.39 -4.31 8.89
C THR A 220 2.33 -3.65 10.26
N MET A 221 1.51 -2.60 10.44
CA MET A 221 1.34 -1.93 11.73
C MET A 221 0.04 -2.35 12.42
N LEU A 222 -1.13 -2.22 11.79
CA LEU A 222 -2.39 -2.45 12.48
C LEU A 222 -2.80 -3.93 12.56
N ALA A 223 -2.49 -4.77 11.55
CA ALA A 223 -2.89 -6.17 11.62
C ALA A 223 -2.19 -6.93 12.77
N PRO A 224 -0.85 -6.82 12.98
CA PRO A 224 -0.23 -7.38 14.19
C PRO A 224 -0.85 -6.86 15.49
N LEU A 225 -1.16 -5.55 15.57
CA LEU A 225 -1.82 -4.96 16.72
C LEU A 225 -3.20 -5.58 16.97
N ALA A 226 -3.99 -5.86 15.94
CA ALA A 226 -5.32 -6.48 16.07
C ALA A 226 -5.24 -7.92 16.63
N HIS A 227 -4.22 -8.69 16.30
CA HIS A 227 -4.06 -10.10 16.66
C HIS A 227 -3.05 -10.37 17.77
N GLY A 228 -2.37 -9.35 18.25
CA GLY A 228 -1.39 -9.46 19.34
C GLY A 228 -0.04 -10.01 18.88
N GLY A 229 0.26 -9.98 17.60
CA GLY A 229 1.55 -10.28 17.02
C GLY A 229 2.54 -9.12 17.15
N SER A 230 3.60 -9.13 16.36
CA SER A 230 4.63 -8.10 16.41
C SER A 230 5.19 -7.75 15.04
N LEU A 231 5.97 -6.65 15.00
CA LEU A 231 6.69 -6.26 13.79
C LEU A 231 8.16 -5.97 14.07
N ALA A 232 9.02 -6.24 13.07
CA ALA A 232 10.39 -5.79 13.02
C ALA A 232 10.51 -4.75 11.92
N MET A 233 11.04 -3.57 12.26
CA MET A 233 11.02 -2.40 11.38
C MET A 233 12.43 -1.99 10.99
N PRO A 234 12.87 -2.27 9.75
CA PRO A 234 14.03 -1.63 9.18
C PRO A 234 13.67 -0.21 8.71
N PRO A 235 14.63 0.72 8.68
CA PRO A 235 14.39 2.09 8.20
C PRO A 235 14.03 2.12 6.71
N LYS A 236 14.55 1.17 5.93
CA LYS A 236 14.25 0.99 4.50
C LYS A 236 14.51 -0.43 4.03
N PHE A 237 13.93 -0.80 2.89
CA PHE A 237 14.24 -2.06 2.21
C PHE A 237 15.70 -2.08 1.72
N SER A 238 16.35 -3.22 1.86
CA SER A 238 17.68 -3.52 1.33
C SER A 238 17.77 -4.99 0.95
N ALA A 239 17.85 -5.31 -0.34
CA ALA A 239 17.88 -6.70 -0.81
C ALA A 239 19.03 -7.51 -0.18
N GLY A 240 20.21 -6.90 -0.05
CA GLY A 240 21.39 -7.57 0.54
C GLY A 240 21.29 -7.85 2.05
N ARG A 241 20.43 -7.12 2.79
CA ARG A 241 20.26 -7.31 4.25
C ARG A 241 18.96 -8.03 4.62
N PHE A 242 18.08 -8.18 3.66
CA PHE A 242 16.68 -8.59 3.85
C PHE A 242 16.53 -9.90 4.63
N TRP A 243 17.13 -10.97 4.14
CA TRP A 243 17.03 -12.29 4.76
C TRP A 243 17.72 -12.37 6.13
N ALA A 244 18.87 -11.70 6.26
CA ALA A 244 19.57 -11.61 7.54
C ALA A 244 18.74 -10.86 8.58
N GLN A 245 18.13 -9.73 8.23
CA GLN A 245 17.22 -8.98 9.11
C GLN A 245 16.01 -9.82 9.52
N ALA A 246 15.38 -10.53 8.58
CA ALA A 246 14.24 -11.41 8.86
C ALA A 246 14.62 -12.51 9.87
N ALA A 247 15.77 -13.15 9.68
CA ALA A 247 16.26 -14.20 10.56
C ALA A 247 16.65 -13.68 11.95
N GLN A 248 17.43 -12.59 12.04
CA GLN A 248 17.86 -11.98 13.30
C GLN A 248 16.68 -11.54 14.17
N THR A 249 15.64 -11.03 13.53
CA THR A 249 14.44 -10.57 14.23
C THR A 249 13.39 -11.66 14.36
N ARG A 250 13.64 -12.88 13.89
CA ARG A 250 12.73 -14.04 13.95
C ARG A 250 11.37 -13.72 13.33
N CYS A 251 11.36 -13.11 12.14
CA CYS A 251 10.12 -12.87 11.43
C CYS A 251 9.51 -14.17 10.91
N SER A 252 8.20 -14.30 11.00
CA SER A 252 7.43 -15.46 10.52
C SER A 252 6.68 -15.20 9.22
N TRP A 253 6.55 -13.94 8.82
CA TRP A 253 5.96 -13.54 7.55
C TRP A 253 6.47 -12.17 7.08
N ILE A 254 6.27 -11.88 5.80
CA ILE A 254 6.80 -10.68 5.18
C ILE A 254 5.78 -10.08 4.22
N ASN A 255 5.67 -8.75 4.20
CA ASN A 255 4.83 -8.02 3.26
C ASN A 255 5.69 -7.32 2.21
N LEU A 256 5.52 -7.69 0.95
CA LEU A 256 6.33 -7.26 -0.19
C LEU A 256 5.48 -6.56 -1.26
N VAL A 257 6.17 -5.98 -2.21
CA VAL A 257 5.64 -5.54 -3.50
C VAL A 257 6.40 -6.24 -4.63
N PRO A 258 5.84 -6.37 -5.85
CA PRO A 258 6.47 -7.11 -6.95
C PRO A 258 7.89 -6.68 -7.28
N THR A 259 8.20 -5.38 -7.23
CA THR A 259 9.55 -4.86 -7.47
C THR A 259 10.57 -5.39 -6.46
N MET A 260 10.19 -5.52 -5.18
CA MET A 260 11.07 -6.12 -4.16
C MET A 260 11.30 -7.61 -4.43
N ILE A 261 10.28 -8.31 -4.90
CA ILE A 261 10.38 -9.72 -5.31
C ILE A 261 11.38 -9.85 -6.46
N SER A 262 11.32 -8.99 -7.49
CA SER A 262 12.30 -8.98 -8.58
C SER A 262 13.73 -8.79 -8.06
N TYR A 263 13.98 -7.80 -7.20
CA TYR A 263 15.31 -7.58 -6.63
C TYR A 263 15.83 -8.75 -5.77
N LEU A 264 14.92 -9.46 -5.09
CA LEU A 264 15.31 -10.65 -4.32
C LEU A 264 15.64 -11.83 -5.21
N LEU A 265 14.96 -11.97 -6.37
CA LEU A 265 15.23 -13.01 -7.37
C LEU A 265 16.58 -12.81 -8.08
N GLU A 266 17.01 -11.56 -8.26
CA GLU A 266 18.32 -11.22 -8.84
C GLU A 266 19.47 -11.42 -7.85
N GLY A 267 19.16 -11.43 -6.55
CA GLY A 267 20.14 -11.61 -5.48
C GLY A 267 20.55 -13.07 -5.28
N PRO A 268 21.60 -13.33 -4.48
CA PRO A 268 22.02 -14.68 -4.15
C PRO A 268 20.95 -15.38 -3.30
N LYS A 269 20.81 -16.69 -3.51
CA LYS A 269 19.95 -17.54 -2.67
C LYS A 269 20.47 -17.52 -1.23
N PRO A 270 19.65 -17.13 -0.23
CA PRO A 270 20.07 -17.11 1.16
C PRO A 270 20.29 -18.51 1.72
N PRO A 271 21.12 -18.67 2.76
CA PRO A 271 21.16 -19.90 3.53
C PRO A 271 19.77 -20.27 4.08
N ARG A 272 19.41 -21.56 4.03
CA ARG A 272 18.09 -22.03 4.50
C ARG A 272 17.74 -21.60 5.93
N ALA A 273 18.75 -21.47 6.80
CA ALA A 273 18.56 -21.00 8.17
C ALA A 273 17.91 -19.58 8.24
N GLN A 274 18.10 -18.75 7.21
CA GLN A 274 17.51 -17.40 7.16
C GLN A 274 16.05 -17.37 6.70
N THR A 275 15.58 -18.43 6.04
CA THR A 275 14.21 -18.51 5.49
C THR A 275 13.32 -19.48 6.25
N LEU A 276 13.88 -20.37 7.07
CA LEU A 276 13.16 -21.49 7.69
C LEU A 276 11.97 -21.08 8.57
N ALA A 277 12.08 -19.94 9.27
CA ALA A 277 11.03 -19.44 10.15
C ALA A 277 9.89 -18.73 9.39
N ILE A 278 10.06 -18.42 8.11
CA ILE A 278 9.09 -17.65 7.33
C ILE A 278 8.02 -18.59 6.80
N ARG A 279 6.80 -18.40 7.26
CA ARG A 279 5.62 -19.19 6.88
C ARG A 279 5.10 -18.84 5.49
N PHE A 280 5.10 -17.54 5.17
CA PHE A 280 4.66 -17.02 3.87
C PHE A 280 5.19 -15.61 3.62
N CYS A 281 5.22 -15.22 2.36
CA CYS A 281 5.32 -13.83 1.93
C CYS A 281 3.98 -13.38 1.36
N ARG A 282 3.68 -12.10 1.50
CA ARG A 282 2.52 -11.47 0.89
C ARG A 282 2.99 -10.52 -0.20
N SER A 283 2.30 -10.50 -1.34
CA SER A 283 2.52 -9.54 -2.42
C SER A 283 1.29 -8.69 -2.66
N ALA A 284 1.46 -7.39 -2.81
CA ALA A 284 0.37 -6.44 -3.07
C ALA A 284 0.87 -5.17 -3.79
N SER A 285 -0.04 -4.21 -3.98
CA SER A 285 0.14 -2.87 -4.57
C SER A 285 0.27 -2.83 -6.09
N ALA A 286 0.74 -3.90 -6.71
CA ALA A 286 0.77 -4.11 -8.16
C ALA A 286 0.54 -5.59 -8.44
N ALA A 287 0.22 -5.92 -9.70
CA ALA A 287 0.14 -7.31 -10.12
C ALA A 287 1.51 -7.98 -10.05
N LEU A 288 1.56 -9.19 -9.51
CA LEU A 288 2.77 -10.01 -9.51
C LEU A 288 2.76 -10.86 -10.77
N PRO A 289 3.80 -10.77 -11.63
CA PRO A 289 3.90 -11.66 -12.78
C PRO A 289 3.92 -13.13 -12.33
N PRO A 290 3.13 -14.02 -12.95
CA PRO A 290 3.07 -15.43 -12.56
C PRO A 290 4.43 -16.13 -12.58
N GLU A 291 5.34 -15.70 -13.45
CA GLU A 291 6.70 -16.23 -13.53
C GLU A 291 7.53 -15.85 -12.31
N HIS A 292 7.48 -14.58 -11.88
CA HIS A 292 8.16 -14.13 -10.67
C HIS A 292 7.60 -14.82 -9.43
N HIS A 293 6.28 -15.09 -9.40
CA HIS A 293 5.65 -15.84 -8.33
C HIS A 293 6.23 -17.24 -8.23
N ARG A 294 6.24 -18.00 -9.36
CA ARG A 294 6.80 -19.37 -9.40
C ARG A 294 8.30 -19.40 -9.08
N ALA A 295 9.07 -18.48 -9.67
CA ALA A 295 10.51 -18.37 -9.43
C ALA A 295 10.83 -18.12 -7.96
N PHE A 296 10.08 -17.25 -7.30
CA PHE A 296 10.25 -16.93 -5.88
C PHE A 296 9.96 -18.16 -5.00
N GLU A 297 8.84 -18.83 -5.21
CA GLU A 297 8.48 -20.04 -4.46
C GLU A 297 9.51 -21.17 -4.67
N GLN A 298 10.00 -21.35 -5.90
CA GLN A 298 11.02 -22.33 -6.22
C GLN A 298 12.38 -21.99 -5.60
N MET A 299 12.80 -20.72 -5.66
CA MET A 299 14.12 -20.29 -5.17
C MET A 299 14.20 -20.31 -3.65
N PHE A 300 13.16 -19.81 -2.97
CA PHE A 300 13.19 -19.58 -1.51
C PHE A 300 12.44 -20.64 -0.71
N GLY A 301 11.57 -21.43 -1.34
CA GLY A 301 10.72 -22.42 -0.66
C GLY A 301 9.67 -21.77 0.24
N ILE A 302 9.26 -20.54 -0.07
CA ILE A 302 8.28 -19.76 0.70
C ILE A 302 7.13 -19.39 -0.21
N GLY A 303 5.90 -19.75 0.18
CA GLY A 303 4.70 -19.43 -0.58
C GLY A 303 4.37 -17.95 -0.58
N ILE A 304 3.88 -17.43 -1.71
CA ILE A 304 3.37 -16.06 -1.83
C ILE A 304 1.84 -16.06 -1.77
N VAL A 305 1.29 -15.22 -0.90
CA VAL A 305 -0.14 -14.88 -0.86
C VAL A 305 -0.33 -13.56 -1.60
N GLU A 306 -0.85 -13.63 -2.81
CA GLU A 306 -1.17 -12.42 -3.58
C GLU A 306 -2.48 -11.82 -3.08
N THR A 307 -2.49 -10.49 -2.93
CA THR A 307 -3.62 -9.73 -2.39
C THR A 307 -3.79 -8.42 -3.15
N MET A 308 -5.00 -7.90 -3.18
CA MET A 308 -5.32 -6.62 -3.80
C MET A 308 -6.13 -5.74 -2.86
N GLY A 309 -5.87 -4.45 -2.92
CA GLY A 309 -6.64 -3.41 -2.27
C GLY A 309 -6.22 -2.02 -2.72
N LEU A 310 -6.94 -1.04 -2.23
CA LEU A 310 -6.78 0.37 -2.55
C LEU A 310 -6.55 1.16 -1.26
N THR A 311 -6.11 2.40 -1.36
CA THR A 311 -6.12 3.31 -0.22
C THR A 311 -7.55 3.52 0.25
N GLU A 312 -8.47 3.62 -0.70
CA GLU A 312 -9.92 3.79 -0.50
C GLU A 312 -10.59 2.61 0.22
N THR A 313 -9.90 1.48 0.35
CA THR A 313 -10.40 0.29 1.08
C THR A 313 -9.53 -0.08 2.29
N ALA A 314 -8.73 0.84 2.80
CA ALA A 314 -7.81 0.62 3.93
C ALA A 314 -6.85 -0.58 3.71
N ALA A 315 -6.31 -0.75 2.53
CA ALA A 315 -5.47 -1.86 2.05
C ALA A 315 -6.27 -3.08 1.52
N PRO A 316 -5.94 -4.38 1.79
CA PRO A 316 -6.49 -5.46 0.99
C PRO A 316 -7.99 -5.65 1.17
N SER A 317 -8.65 -5.88 0.06
CA SER A 317 -10.05 -6.31 -0.03
C SER A 317 -10.17 -7.69 -0.68
N PHE A 318 -9.07 -8.20 -1.20
CA PHE A 318 -8.96 -9.54 -1.81
C PHE A 318 -7.70 -10.22 -1.29
N SER A 319 -7.79 -11.52 -1.07
CA SER A 319 -6.66 -12.35 -0.65
C SER A 319 -6.77 -13.75 -1.25
N ASN A 320 -5.66 -14.26 -1.75
CA ASN A 320 -5.53 -15.67 -2.02
C ASN A 320 -5.51 -16.46 -0.70
N PRO A 321 -5.97 -17.73 -0.70
CA PRO A 321 -5.93 -18.59 0.47
C PRO A 321 -4.51 -18.85 0.97
N MET A 322 -4.40 -19.11 2.28
CA MET A 322 -3.12 -19.53 2.89
C MET A 322 -2.66 -20.90 2.40
N ASP A 323 -3.60 -21.81 2.12
CA ASP A 323 -3.30 -23.11 1.52
C ASP A 323 -2.80 -22.96 0.08
N PRO A 324 -1.55 -23.35 -0.24
CA PRO A 324 -1.00 -23.26 -1.59
C PRO A 324 -1.83 -24.00 -2.64
N ALA A 325 -2.42 -25.15 -2.28
CA ALA A 325 -3.23 -25.96 -3.21
C ALA A 325 -4.55 -25.27 -3.59
N ALA A 326 -5.04 -24.34 -2.77
CA ALA A 326 -6.27 -23.59 -3.02
C ALA A 326 -6.04 -22.24 -3.71
N ARG A 327 -4.78 -21.82 -3.97
CA ARG A 327 -4.45 -20.55 -4.63
C ARG A 327 -4.64 -20.66 -6.14
N LYS A 328 -5.00 -19.52 -6.74
CA LYS A 328 -5.00 -19.38 -8.21
C LYS A 328 -4.00 -18.31 -8.63
N LEU A 329 -2.97 -18.73 -9.35
CA LEU A 329 -1.95 -17.82 -9.90
C LEU A 329 -2.58 -16.81 -10.86
N GLY A 330 -2.14 -15.53 -10.77
CA GLY A 330 -2.70 -14.44 -11.55
C GLY A 330 -4.01 -13.88 -11.00
N SER A 331 -4.63 -14.57 -10.02
CA SER A 331 -5.77 -14.06 -9.28
C SER A 331 -5.32 -13.21 -8.07
N VAL A 332 -6.07 -12.18 -7.75
CA VAL A 332 -5.91 -11.42 -6.50
C VAL A 332 -6.60 -12.10 -5.31
N GLY A 333 -7.21 -13.24 -5.52
CA GLY A 333 -7.92 -14.01 -4.51
C GLY A 333 -9.41 -13.74 -4.45
N ARG A 334 -10.01 -14.10 -3.31
CA ARG A 334 -11.43 -13.90 -2.99
C ARG A 334 -11.61 -12.63 -2.16
N ALA A 335 -12.83 -12.10 -2.11
CA ALA A 335 -13.17 -10.97 -1.24
C ALA A 335 -12.87 -11.30 0.23
N SER A 336 -12.19 -10.37 0.93
CA SER A 336 -11.71 -10.52 2.31
C SER A 336 -12.18 -9.36 3.17
N GLY A 337 -12.99 -9.65 4.18
CA GLY A 337 -13.55 -8.65 5.11
C GLY A 337 -14.57 -7.69 4.50
N CYS A 338 -14.97 -7.90 3.24
CA CYS A 338 -15.89 -7.05 2.49
C CYS A 338 -16.72 -7.88 1.51
N LEU A 339 -17.68 -7.25 0.86
CA LEU A 339 -18.38 -7.75 -0.32
C LEU A 339 -17.68 -7.19 -1.57
N ALA A 340 -17.60 -8.01 -2.63
CA ALA A 340 -17.11 -7.58 -3.92
C ALA A 340 -18.00 -8.12 -5.04
N GLY A 341 -18.09 -7.36 -6.13
CA GLY A 341 -18.85 -7.71 -7.33
C GLY A 341 -18.16 -7.20 -8.59
N VAL A 342 -18.71 -7.57 -9.73
CA VAL A 342 -18.30 -7.05 -11.03
C VAL A 342 -19.53 -6.48 -11.71
N VAL A 343 -19.44 -5.27 -12.27
CA VAL A 343 -20.55 -4.56 -12.91
C VAL A 343 -20.17 -4.10 -14.32
N ASP A 344 -21.16 -4.00 -15.19
CA ASP A 344 -21.00 -3.40 -16.53
C ASP A 344 -21.01 -1.87 -16.50
N ALA A 345 -21.00 -1.24 -17.69
CA ALA A 345 -21.04 0.21 -17.82
C ALA A 345 -22.38 0.85 -17.33
N ALA A 346 -23.46 0.08 -17.26
CA ALA A 346 -24.74 0.49 -16.72
C ALA A 346 -24.86 0.23 -15.21
N LEU A 347 -23.75 -0.22 -14.56
CA LEU A 347 -23.68 -0.61 -13.15
C LEU A 347 -24.55 -1.84 -12.80
N ALA A 348 -24.93 -2.65 -13.79
CA ALA A 348 -25.62 -3.91 -13.55
C ALA A 348 -24.60 -5.03 -13.27
N ALA A 349 -24.92 -5.92 -12.34
CA ALA A 349 -24.07 -7.06 -12.02
C ALA A 349 -23.92 -8.00 -13.22
N VAL A 350 -22.68 -8.47 -13.50
CA VAL A 350 -22.40 -9.39 -14.59
C VAL A 350 -22.19 -10.83 -14.10
N PRO A 351 -22.45 -11.85 -14.94
CA PRO A 351 -22.16 -13.25 -14.62
C PRO A 351 -20.68 -13.52 -14.37
N SER A 352 -20.37 -14.68 -13.75
CA SER A 352 -18.99 -15.19 -13.62
C SER A 352 -18.34 -15.32 -15.00
N GLY A 353 -17.05 -15.00 -15.09
CA GLY A 353 -16.26 -15.01 -16.33
C GLY A 353 -16.41 -13.76 -17.20
N VAL A 354 -17.43 -12.93 -16.99
CA VAL A 354 -17.64 -11.70 -17.75
C VAL A 354 -16.83 -10.55 -17.12
N THR A 355 -16.05 -9.86 -17.96
CA THR A 355 -15.25 -8.70 -17.53
C THR A 355 -16.12 -7.45 -17.36
N GLY A 356 -15.91 -6.74 -16.25
CA GLY A 356 -16.53 -5.46 -15.92
C GLY A 356 -15.72 -4.70 -14.89
N GLU A 357 -16.27 -3.62 -14.33
CA GLU A 357 -15.65 -2.89 -13.24
C GLU A 357 -15.83 -3.64 -11.92
N ILE A 358 -14.72 -3.86 -11.20
CA ILE A 358 -14.74 -4.42 -9.85
C ILE A 358 -15.28 -3.38 -8.89
N VAL A 359 -16.29 -3.75 -8.08
CA VAL A 359 -16.89 -2.89 -7.06
C VAL A 359 -16.81 -3.54 -5.68
N ILE A 360 -16.66 -2.72 -4.63
CA ILE A 360 -16.43 -3.18 -3.26
C ILE A 360 -17.40 -2.48 -2.31
N ARG A 361 -17.93 -3.23 -1.32
CA ARG A 361 -18.73 -2.70 -0.24
C ARG A 361 -18.37 -3.36 1.08
N GLY A 362 -18.08 -2.57 2.11
CA GLY A 362 -17.72 -3.12 3.41
C GLY A 362 -17.30 -2.09 4.43
N PRO A 363 -17.07 -2.51 5.68
CA PRO A 363 -16.66 -1.62 6.76
C PRO A 363 -15.24 -1.02 6.55
N ASN A 364 -14.45 -1.59 5.67
CA ASN A 364 -13.11 -1.16 5.30
C ASN A 364 -13.08 -0.01 4.26
N VAL A 365 -14.22 0.32 3.66
CA VAL A 365 -14.32 1.35 2.62
C VAL A 365 -14.19 2.75 3.23
N MET A 366 -13.57 3.66 2.50
CA MET A 366 -13.37 5.06 2.88
C MET A 366 -14.69 5.81 3.15
N LEU A 367 -14.59 6.88 3.94
CA LEU A 367 -15.67 7.84 4.10
C LEU A 367 -15.88 8.69 2.83
N GLY A 368 -14.79 8.99 2.12
CA GLY A 368 -14.76 9.79 0.90
C GLY A 368 -13.42 10.48 0.70
N TYR A 369 -13.36 11.37 -0.30
CA TYR A 369 -12.20 12.24 -0.52
C TYR A 369 -12.37 13.58 0.22
N TYR A 370 -11.36 13.94 0.99
CA TYR A 370 -11.34 15.18 1.75
C TYR A 370 -11.50 16.40 0.85
N LYS A 371 -12.43 17.31 1.16
CA LYS A 371 -12.77 18.51 0.38
C LYS A 371 -13.05 18.25 -1.11
N ASN A 372 -13.57 17.08 -1.45
CA ASN A 372 -13.87 16.74 -2.85
C ASN A 372 -15.12 15.85 -2.93
N GLU A 373 -16.29 16.48 -2.75
CA GLU A 373 -17.58 15.80 -2.80
C GLU A 373 -17.92 15.25 -4.17
N GLU A 374 -17.51 15.93 -5.24
CA GLU A 374 -17.73 15.48 -6.61
C GLU A 374 -16.98 14.17 -6.89
N ALA A 375 -15.69 14.12 -6.58
CA ALA A 375 -14.91 12.90 -6.70
C ALA A 375 -15.42 11.78 -5.77
N THR A 376 -15.91 12.14 -4.58
CA THR A 376 -16.53 11.18 -3.65
C THR A 376 -17.76 10.56 -4.29
N ARG A 377 -18.72 11.36 -4.76
CA ARG A 377 -19.93 10.88 -5.43
C ARG A 377 -19.61 10.03 -6.65
N ALA A 378 -18.69 10.47 -7.49
CA ALA A 378 -18.28 9.73 -8.68
C ALA A 378 -17.61 8.37 -8.39
N SER A 379 -17.10 8.19 -7.15
CA SER A 379 -16.45 6.94 -6.72
C SER A 379 -17.41 5.91 -6.14
N PHE A 380 -18.70 6.22 -6.03
CA PHE A 380 -19.69 5.28 -5.52
C PHE A 380 -20.80 5.06 -6.53
N THR A 381 -21.35 3.85 -6.56
CA THR A 381 -22.62 3.57 -7.24
C THR A 381 -23.79 4.15 -6.45
N PRO A 382 -24.99 4.35 -7.05
CA PRO A 382 -26.17 4.86 -6.35
C PRO A 382 -26.57 4.04 -5.12
N ASP A 383 -26.30 2.74 -5.11
CA ASP A 383 -26.57 1.80 -4.01
C ASP A 383 -25.38 1.62 -3.05
N GLY A 384 -24.32 2.46 -3.17
CA GLY A 384 -23.25 2.60 -2.17
C GLY A 384 -22.09 1.62 -2.31
N TRP A 385 -21.84 1.03 -3.49
CA TRP A 385 -20.60 0.31 -3.75
C TRP A 385 -19.51 1.26 -4.19
N LEU A 386 -18.29 1.07 -3.67
CA LEU A 386 -17.10 1.76 -4.15
C LEU A 386 -16.71 1.21 -5.52
N ARG A 387 -16.59 2.08 -6.50
CA ARG A 387 -16.04 1.83 -7.83
C ARG A 387 -14.53 1.87 -7.76
N THR A 388 -13.87 0.75 -8.08
CA THR A 388 -12.41 0.67 -7.96
C THR A 388 -11.67 1.31 -9.13
N GLY A 389 -12.34 1.43 -10.28
CA GLY A 389 -11.72 1.78 -11.55
C GLY A 389 -10.84 0.66 -12.12
N ASP A 390 -10.78 -0.49 -11.46
CA ASP A 390 -10.10 -1.68 -11.95
C ASP A 390 -11.09 -2.57 -12.71
N LEU A 391 -10.69 -3.04 -13.88
CA LEU A 391 -11.43 -4.00 -14.69
C LEU A 391 -11.00 -5.42 -14.33
N GLY A 392 -11.95 -6.33 -14.36
CA GLY A 392 -11.68 -7.72 -14.08
C GLY A 392 -12.93 -8.59 -14.17
N HIS A 393 -12.77 -9.86 -13.85
CA HIS A 393 -13.87 -10.81 -13.76
C HIS A 393 -13.75 -11.62 -12.48
N ARG A 394 -14.85 -12.26 -12.10
CA ARG A 394 -14.90 -13.26 -11.04
C ARG A 394 -15.16 -14.62 -11.67
N ASP A 395 -14.40 -15.62 -11.29
CA ASP A 395 -14.68 -17.00 -11.72
C ASP A 395 -15.80 -17.65 -10.87
N GLU A 396 -16.15 -18.91 -11.23
CA GLU A 396 -17.18 -19.68 -10.54
C GLU A 396 -16.82 -20.03 -9.09
N ASP A 397 -15.51 -20.13 -8.77
CA ASP A 397 -15.02 -20.38 -7.41
C ASP A 397 -14.90 -19.11 -6.56
N GLY A 398 -15.27 -17.95 -7.12
CA GLY A 398 -15.28 -16.65 -6.44
C GLY A 398 -13.94 -15.94 -6.41
N PHE A 399 -12.95 -16.37 -7.20
CA PHE A 399 -11.68 -15.66 -7.36
C PHE A 399 -11.80 -14.52 -8.34
N PHE A 400 -11.16 -13.39 -8.01
CA PHE A 400 -11.12 -12.21 -8.86
C PHE A 400 -9.80 -12.13 -9.63
N PHE A 401 -9.91 -11.76 -10.89
CA PHE A 401 -8.79 -11.56 -11.81
C PHE A 401 -8.86 -10.13 -12.33
N VAL A 402 -7.84 -9.32 -12.03
CA VAL A 402 -7.74 -7.95 -12.54
C VAL A 402 -7.13 -7.99 -13.92
N THR A 403 -7.82 -7.47 -14.92
CA THR A 403 -7.36 -7.43 -16.32
C THR A 403 -6.77 -6.08 -16.70
N GLY A 404 -7.13 -4.98 -16.01
CA GLY A 404 -6.61 -3.65 -16.30
C GLY A 404 -7.26 -2.56 -15.47
N ARG A 405 -7.07 -1.32 -15.91
CA ARG A 405 -7.74 -0.13 -15.34
C ARG A 405 -8.51 0.62 -16.40
N ILE A 406 -9.70 1.07 -16.06
CA ILE A 406 -10.58 1.83 -16.99
C ILE A 406 -9.82 3.03 -17.62
N LYS A 407 -9.05 3.76 -16.80
CA LYS A 407 -8.29 4.95 -17.25
C LYS A 407 -7.00 4.65 -18.01
N GLU A 408 -6.55 3.40 -18.01
CA GLU A 408 -5.31 2.96 -18.66
C GLU A 408 -5.59 2.15 -19.94
N LEU A 409 -6.86 1.89 -20.27
CA LEU A 409 -7.23 1.17 -21.48
C LEU A 409 -6.67 1.87 -22.73
N ILE A 410 -6.12 1.08 -23.63
CA ILE A 410 -5.74 1.49 -24.97
C ILE A 410 -6.96 1.35 -25.86
N ILE A 411 -7.40 2.45 -26.46
CA ILE A 411 -8.59 2.46 -27.33
C ILE A 411 -8.12 2.45 -28.78
N LYS A 412 -7.91 1.24 -29.30
CA LYS A 412 -7.43 1.03 -30.68
C LYS A 412 -8.61 0.68 -31.60
N GLY A 413 -8.90 1.53 -32.56
CA GLY A 413 -9.98 1.30 -33.55
C GLY A 413 -11.35 1.06 -32.90
N GLY A 414 -11.61 1.64 -31.73
CA GLY A 414 -12.84 1.46 -30.96
C GLY A 414 -12.87 0.25 -30.02
N GLU A 415 -11.85 -0.60 -30.04
CA GLU A 415 -11.70 -1.70 -29.10
C GLU A 415 -10.86 -1.31 -27.89
N ASN A 416 -11.30 -1.76 -26.71
CA ASN A 416 -10.62 -1.56 -25.44
C ASN A 416 -9.61 -2.68 -25.20
N ILE A 417 -8.31 -2.35 -25.22
CA ILE A 417 -7.21 -3.28 -24.98
C ILE A 417 -6.59 -2.96 -23.62
N ALA A 418 -6.49 -3.99 -22.76
CA ALA A 418 -5.86 -3.84 -21.47
C ALA A 418 -4.32 -3.86 -21.63
N PRO A 419 -3.58 -2.82 -21.18
CA PRO A 419 -2.11 -2.81 -21.28
C PRO A 419 -1.46 -4.02 -20.61
N ARG A 420 -2.07 -4.53 -19.53
CA ARG A 420 -1.57 -5.68 -18.78
C ARG A 420 -1.49 -6.95 -19.65
N GLU A 421 -2.43 -7.17 -20.55
CA GLU A 421 -2.42 -8.32 -21.48
C GLU A 421 -1.14 -8.30 -22.35
N ILE A 422 -0.76 -7.10 -22.78
CA ILE A 422 0.45 -6.89 -23.60
C ILE A 422 1.71 -7.12 -22.75
N ASP A 423 1.76 -6.54 -21.56
CA ASP A 423 2.90 -6.68 -20.64
C ASP A 423 3.16 -8.16 -20.31
N GLU A 424 2.12 -8.88 -19.89
CA GLU A 424 2.23 -10.30 -19.49
C GLU A 424 2.66 -11.19 -20.65
N ALA A 425 2.21 -10.89 -21.87
CA ALA A 425 2.65 -11.62 -23.03
C ALA A 425 4.14 -11.40 -23.33
N LEU A 426 4.61 -10.14 -23.30
CA LEU A 426 6.01 -9.81 -23.58
C LEU A 426 6.98 -10.22 -22.48
N LEU A 427 6.53 -10.28 -21.22
CA LEU A 427 7.31 -10.81 -20.10
C LEU A 427 7.67 -12.29 -20.26
N GLN A 428 6.98 -13.06 -21.11
CA GLN A 428 7.32 -14.46 -21.40
C GLN A 428 8.57 -14.58 -22.30
N HIS A 429 9.02 -13.48 -22.92
CA HIS A 429 10.26 -13.49 -23.72
C HIS A 429 11.49 -13.55 -22.78
N PRO A 430 12.44 -14.49 -22.99
CA PRO A 430 13.54 -14.74 -22.05
C PRO A 430 14.45 -13.52 -21.79
N ALA A 431 14.60 -12.63 -22.78
CA ALA A 431 15.41 -11.43 -22.64
C ALA A 431 14.70 -10.27 -21.91
N VAL A 432 13.37 -10.32 -21.71
CA VAL A 432 12.60 -9.23 -21.13
C VAL A 432 12.56 -9.35 -19.61
N LEU A 433 12.99 -8.30 -18.91
CA LEU A 433 12.87 -8.16 -17.47
C LEU A 433 11.54 -7.51 -17.10
N GLU A 434 11.18 -6.41 -17.82
CA GLU A 434 9.94 -5.66 -17.59
C GLU A 434 9.38 -5.16 -18.91
N ALA A 435 8.06 -5.06 -18.99
CA ALA A 435 7.33 -4.48 -20.09
C ALA A 435 6.21 -3.58 -19.58
N ALA A 436 5.97 -2.46 -20.24
CA ALA A 436 4.84 -1.58 -19.92
C ALA A 436 4.25 -0.98 -21.21
N ALA A 437 3.03 -1.41 -21.52
CA ALA A 437 2.29 -0.90 -22.69
C ALA A 437 1.49 0.36 -22.35
N VAL A 438 1.31 1.23 -23.35
CA VAL A 438 0.52 2.47 -23.29
C VAL A 438 -0.10 2.77 -24.65
N GLY A 439 -1.26 3.42 -24.67
CA GLY A 439 -1.90 3.88 -25.89
C GLY A 439 -1.22 5.14 -26.41
N VAL A 440 -0.56 5.05 -27.56
CA VAL A 440 0.08 6.16 -28.25
C VAL A 440 -0.90 6.75 -29.27
N PRO A 441 -1.05 8.08 -29.39
CA PRO A 441 -1.95 8.67 -30.39
C PRO A 441 -1.64 8.18 -31.83
N ASP A 442 -2.67 7.72 -32.54
CA ASP A 442 -2.60 7.27 -33.94
C ASP A 442 -3.73 7.84 -34.74
N ARG A 443 -3.40 8.32 -35.99
CA ARG A 443 -4.38 8.99 -36.88
C ARG A 443 -5.42 8.04 -37.48
N HIS A 444 -5.15 6.75 -37.56
CA HIS A 444 -6.05 5.76 -38.17
C HIS A 444 -6.89 5.02 -37.14
N TYR A 445 -6.28 4.67 -36.01
CA TYR A 445 -6.93 3.88 -34.97
C TYR A 445 -7.31 4.69 -33.72
N GLY A 446 -7.04 6.02 -33.70
CA GLY A 446 -7.17 6.84 -32.49
C GLY A 446 -6.00 6.62 -31.55
N GLN A 447 -5.72 5.38 -31.20
CA GLN A 447 -4.52 4.96 -30.48
C GLN A 447 -3.92 3.71 -31.10
N GLU A 448 -2.58 3.62 -31.06
CA GLU A 448 -1.80 2.42 -31.32
C GLU A 448 -1.12 1.96 -30.03
N ILE A 449 -0.70 0.71 -29.96
CA ILE A 449 -0.04 0.16 -28.79
C ILE A 449 1.46 0.48 -28.87
N GLY A 450 1.95 1.30 -27.93
CA GLY A 450 3.37 1.48 -27.65
C GLY A 450 3.78 0.65 -26.44
N VAL A 451 5.00 0.10 -26.43
CA VAL A 451 5.54 -0.62 -25.29
C VAL A 451 6.97 -0.19 -24.97
N CYS A 452 7.23 0.07 -23.68
CA CYS A 452 8.58 0.23 -23.16
C CYS A 452 9.07 -1.09 -22.56
N ILE A 453 10.30 -1.49 -22.91
CA ILE A 453 10.93 -2.76 -22.55
C ILE A 453 12.20 -2.50 -21.76
N VAL A 454 12.33 -3.16 -20.62
CA VAL A 454 13.59 -3.28 -19.89
C VAL A 454 14.12 -4.70 -20.13
N LEU A 455 15.34 -4.81 -20.62
CA LEU A 455 16.00 -6.10 -20.83
C LEU A 455 16.69 -6.58 -19.56
N ARG A 456 16.82 -7.89 -19.42
CA ARG A 456 17.65 -8.51 -18.36
C ARG A 456 19.10 -8.16 -18.56
N GLU A 457 19.84 -8.04 -17.49
CA GLU A 457 21.29 -7.77 -17.53
C GLU A 457 22.02 -8.84 -18.38
N GLY A 458 22.87 -8.38 -19.29
CA GLY A 458 23.59 -9.27 -20.20
C GLY A 458 22.76 -9.86 -21.35
N SER A 459 21.50 -9.56 -21.43
CA SER A 459 20.63 -10.01 -22.55
C SER A 459 20.54 -8.95 -23.64
N SER A 460 20.33 -9.40 -24.88
CA SER A 460 20.06 -8.55 -26.04
C SER A 460 18.85 -9.12 -26.81
N CYS A 461 18.07 -8.25 -27.40
CA CYS A 461 16.93 -8.60 -28.25
C CYS A 461 16.64 -7.45 -29.20
N SER A 462 16.36 -7.76 -30.47
CA SER A 462 15.97 -6.74 -31.45
C SER A 462 14.49 -6.40 -31.37
N GLU A 463 14.09 -5.26 -31.94
CA GLU A 463 12.70 -4.88 -32.07
C GLU A 463 11.93 -5.91 -32.94
N GLU A 464 12.53 -6.36 -34.04
CA GLU A 464 11.95 -7.34 -34.95
C GLU A 464 11.66 -8.66 -34.25
N GLU A 465 12.57 -9.12 -33.40
CA GLU A 465 12.40 -10.35 -32.61
C GLU A 465 11.26 -10.25 -31.63
N LEU A 466 11.20 -9.13 -30.86
CA LEU A 466 10.08 -8.87 -29.93
C LEU A 466 8.76 -8.67 -30.65
N ARG A 467 8.76 -8.05 -31.83
CA ARG A 467 7.57 -7.87 -32.66
C ARG A 467 7.04 -9.21 -33.16
N ALA A 468 7.93 -10.10 -33.66
CA ALA A 468 7.54 -11.44 -34.06
C ALA A 468 6.98 -12.24 -32.90
N PHE A 469 7.61 -12.16 -31.73
CA PHE A 469 7.16 -12.81 -30.51
C PHE A 469 5.77 -12.28 -30.08
N GLY A 470 5.60 -10.95 -30.05
CA GLY A 470 4.34 -10.29 -29.69
C GLY A 470 3.19 -10.67 -30.65
N ILE A 471 3.46 -10.76 -31.97
CA ILE A 471 2.46 -11.20 -32.96
C ILE A 471 2.07 -12.65 -32.72
N ALA A 472 3.01 -13.53 -32.38
CA ALA A 472 2.73 -14.93 -32.09
C ALA A 472 1.89 -15.11 -30.81
N ALA A 473 2.17 -14.30 -29.77
CA ALA A 473 1.47 -14.40 -28.49
C ALA A 473 0.09 -13.68 -28.49
N LEU A 474 -0.04 -12.53 -29.14
CA LEU A 474 -1.20 -11.62 -29.01
C LEU A 474 -2.03 -11.50 -30.31
N GLY A 475 -1.52 -12.03 -31.41
CA GLY A 475 -2.07 -11.74 -32.75
C GLY A 475 -1.69 -10.35 -33.24
N ARG A 476 -1.84 -10.12 -34.56
CA ARG A 476 -1.40 -8.87 -35.21
C ARG A 476 -2.09 -7.61 -34.67
N TYR A 477 -3.34 -7.70 -34.24
CA TYR A 477 -4.13 -6.55 -33.83
C TYR A 477 -3.68 -6.00 -32.47
N LYS A 478 -3.40 -6.91 -31.51
CA LYS A 478 -2.95 -6.54 -30.16
C LYS A 478 -1.43 -6.49 -29.99
N ALA A 479 -0.66 -6.92 -30.97
CA ALA A 479 0.79 -6.78 -30.94
C ALA A 479 1.17 -5.28 -30.99
N PRO A 480 2.19 -4.84 -30.20
CA PRO A 480 2.60 -3.44 -30.20
C PRO A 480 3.07 -2.96 -31.58
N GLY A 481 2.63 -1.76 -31.97
CA GLY A 481 3.11 -1.05 -33.16
C GLY A 481 4.44 -0.35 -32.93
N HIS A 482 4.72 0.05 -31.67
CA HIS A 482 5.92 0.81 -31.30
C HIS A 482 6.61 0.18 -30.11
N TYR A 483 7.94 0.02 -30.20
CA TYR A 483 8.80 -0.52 -29.13
C TYR A 483 9.83 0.53 -28.72
N ARG A 484 10.13 0.63 -27.43
CA ARG A 484 11.20 1.46 -26.87
C ARG A 484 11.95 0.66 -25.81
N PHE A 485 13.25 0.50 -25.99
CA PHE A 485 14.13 -0.06 -24.97
C PHE A 485 14.55 1.03 -24.03
N VAL A 486 14.37 0.81 -22.73
CA VAL A 486 14.67 1.78 -21.67
C VAL A 486 15.46 1.11 -20.56
N ALA A 487 16.24 1.90 -19.83
CA ALA A 487 17.03 1.39 -18.70
C ALA A 487 16.14 1.08 -17.49
N ASP A 488 15.05 1.84 -17.28
CA ASP A 488 14.07 1.65 -16.19
C ASP A 488 12.73 2.26 -16.60
N LEU A 489 11.66 1.77 -15.97
CA LEU A 489 10.30 2.27 -16.17
C LEU A 489 9.99 3.40 -15.17
N PRO A 490 9.28 4.48 -15.57
CA PRO A 490 8.89 5.54 -14.66
C PRO A 490 7.92 5.00 -13.61
N ARG A 491 8.30 5.13 -12.33
CA ARG A 491 7.51 4.62 -11.20
C ARG A 491 6.97 5.74 -10.33
N GLY A 492 5.83 5.48 -9.75
CA GLY A 492 5.31 6.28 -8.65
C GLY A 492 6.00 5.91 -7.33
N PRO A 493 5.73 6.71 -6.28
CA PRO A 493 6.31 6.49 -4.95
C PRO A 493 5.96 5.13 -4.31
N SER A 494 4.93 4.46 -4.79
CA SER A 494 4.55 3.10 -4.37
C SER A 494 5.25 1.99 -5.16
N GLY A 495 6.19 2.32 -6.05
CA GLY A 495 6.84 1.38 -6.97
C GLY A 495 6.00 1.01 -8.20
N LYS A 496 4.77 1.53 -8.32
CA LYS A 496 3.86 1.26 -9.43
C LYS A 496 4.31 2.02 -10.68
N VAL A 497 4.34 1.35 -11.84
CA VAL A 497 4.63 1.96 -13.15
C VAL A 497 3.59 3.05 -13.46
N GLN A 498 4.07 4.23 -13.83
CA GLN A 498 3.25 5.37 -14.25
C GLN A 498 3.14 5.39 -15.77
N ARG A 499 2.21 4.59 -16.33
CA ARG A 499 2.11 4.37 -17.79
C ARG A 499 1.98 5.63 -18.61
N LEU A 500 1.21 6.63 -18.15
CA LEU A 500 1.05 7.89 -18.90
C LEU A 500 2.36 8.68 -19.01
N LYS A 501 3.36 8.45 -18.15
CA LYS A 501 4.69 9.03 -18.28
C LYS A 501 5.57 8.35 -19.33
N LEU A 502 5.08 7.28 -19.95
CA LEU A 502 5.74 6.64 -21.09
C LEU A 502 5.44 7.38 -22.40
N LEU A 503 4.33 8.10 -22.50
CA LEU A 503 3.90 8.77 -23.72
C LEU A 503 4.99 9.66 -24.36
N PRO A 504 5.71 10.53 -23.63
CA PRO A 504 6.75 11.37 -24.22
C PRO A 504 7.88 10.58 -24.91
N LEU A 505 8.08 9.30 -24.56
CA LEU A 505 9.09 8.46 -25.20
C LEU A 505 8.71 8.02 -26.62
N PHE A 506 7.44 8.22 -27.00
CA PHE A 506 6.90 7.90 -28.32
C PHE A 506 6.59 9.14 -29.18
N GLU A 507 6.74 10.36 -28.61
CA GLU A 507 6.49 11.63 -29.29
C GLU A 507 7.73 12.15 -30.04
N ALA A 508 8.86 11.40 -30.05
CA ALA A 508 10.13 11.78 -30.64
C ALA A 508 10.30 11.23 -32.07
#